data_1b7deba815625a55ee20bacff2460d83
#
_entry.id   1b7deba815625a55ee20bacff2460d83
#
_cell.length_a   1.000
_cell.length_b   1.000
_cell.length_c   1.000
_cell.angle_alpha   90.00
_cell.angle_beta   90.00
_cell.angle_gamma   90.00
#
_symmetry.space_group_name_H-M   'P 1'
#
loop_
_entity.id
_entity.type
_entity.pdbx_description
1 polymer ?
#
loop_
_entity_poly.entity_id
_entity_poly.type
_entity_poly.pdbx_seq_one_letter_code
_entity_poly.pdbx_strand_id
1 'polypeptide(L)' 'MKNYQLTIRADDKQVVLERILQVTRYRGFLISGINAKVNTGTHVGTIELMVRSERPIELLVDQINKLIDIKEVKVD' A
#
# COMPACT_ATOMS: atom_id res chain seq x y z
N MET A 1 -10.22 1.03 17.05
CA MET A 1 -9.63 0.94 15.72
C MET A 1 -8.82 -0.33 15.58
N LYS A 2 -8.90 -0.95 14.43
CA LYS A 2 -8.10 -2.12 14.11
C LYS A 2 -6.82 -1.69 13.41
N ASN A 3 -5.75 -2.42 13.68
CA ASN A 3 -4.45 -2.20 13.04
C ASN A 3 -4.23 -3.28 11.97
N TYR A 4 -3.76 -2.86 10.81
CA TYR A 4 -3.47 -3.77 9.71
C TYR A 4 -2.09 -3.47 9.15
N GLN A 5 -1.44 -4.50 8.65
CA GLN A 5 -0.19 -4.36 7.91
C GLN A 5 -0.37 -4.95 6.53
N LEU A 6 0.02 -4.19 5.53
CA LEU A 6 -0.02 -4.61 4.13
C LEU A 6 1.39 -4.68 3.57
N THR A 7 1.64 -5.69 2.77
CA THR A 7 2.85 -5.77 1.97
C THR A 7 2.45 -5.61 0.51
N ILE A 8 2.96 -4.58 -0.13
CA ILE A 8 2.61 -4.24 -1.50
C ILE A 8 3.87 -4.34 -2.36
N ARG A 9 3.76 -5.10 -3.44
CA ARG A 9 4.80 -5.15 -4.46
C ARG A 9 4.33 -4.36 -5.66
N ALA A 10 5.15 -3.43 -6.10
CA ALA A 10 4.77 -2.50 -7.16
C ALA A 10 6.01 -2.09 -7.94
N ASP A 11 5.79 -1.52 -9.13
CA ASP A 11 6.89 -0.93 -9.87
C ASP A 11 7.52 0.20 -9.07
N ASP A 12 8.84 0.27 -9.12
CA ASP A 12 9.60 1.24 -8.35
C ASP A 12 9.54 2.62 -9.00
N LYS A 13 8.44 3.32 -8.73
CA LYS A 13 8.22 4.68 -9.20
C LYS A 13 7.67 5.50 -8.06
N GLN A 14 8.18 6.69 -7.89
CA GLN A 14 7.71 7.59 -6.83
C GLN A 14 6.21 7.86 -6.94
N VAL A 15 5.69 8.00 -8.15
CA VAL A 15 4.28 8.27 -8.36
C VAL A 15 3.39 7.13 -7.86
N VAL A 16 3.87 5.89 -7.90
CA VAL A 16 3.12 4.74 -7.41
C VAL A 16 2.96 4.83 -5.90
N LEU A 17 4.05 5.14 -5.20
CA LEU A 17 4.03 5.33 -3.76
C LEU A 17 3.07 6.45 -3.36
N GLU A 18 3.13 7.57 -4.05
CA GLU A 18 2.25 8.70 -3.78
C GLU A 18 0.78 8.33 -3.96
N ARG A 19 0.46 7.56 -4.99
CA ARG A 19 -0.91 7.12 -5.24
C ARG A 19 -1.42 6.18 -4.16
N ILE A 20 -0.57 5.27 -3.70
CA ILE A 20 -0.92 4.35 -2.62
C ILE A 20 -1.27 5.13 -1.36
N LEU A 21 -0.44 6.08 -1.00
CA LEU A 21 -0.67 6.92 0.18
C LEU A 21 -1.95 7.73 0.06
N GLN A 22 -2.18 8.30 -1.12
CA GLN A 22 -3.35 9.11 -1.39
C GLN A 22 -4.64 8.30 -1.27
N VAL A 23 -4.67 7.12 -1.88
CA VAL A 23 -5.83 6.22 -1.84
C VAL A 23 -6.09 5.78 -0.40
N THR A 24 -5.04 5.45 0.33
CA THR A 24 -5.15 5.01 1.73
C THR A 24 -5.85 6.07 2.57
N ARG A 25 -5.41 7.30 2.47
CA ARG A 25 -6.02 8.41 3.23
C ARG A 25 -7.43 8.70 2.76
N TYR A 26 -7.64 8.68 1.46
CA TYR A 26 -8.93 8.99 0.87
C TYR A 26 -10.02 8.01 1.33
N ARG A 27 -9.66 6.75 1.53
CA ARG A 27 -10.61 5.72 1.96
C ARG A 27 -10.80 5.66 3.47
N GLY A 28 -10.22 6.59 4.20
CA GLY A 28 -10.44 6.70 5.65
C GLY A 28 -9.55 5.80 6.49
N PHE A 29 -8.37 5.47 5.97
CA PHE A 29 -7.37 4.70 6.71
C PHE A 29 -6.26 5.62 7.17
N LEU A 30 -5.98 5.58 8.48
CA LEU A 30 -4.85 6.33 9.04
C LEU A 30 -3.56 5.56 8.81
N ILE A 31 -2.56 6.25 8.29
CA ILE A 31 -1.26 5.64 8.08
C ILE A 31 -0.46 5.79 9.37
N SER A 32 -0.13 4.67 10.00
CA SER A 32 0.65 4.68 11.23
C SER A 32 2.13 4.38 10.98
N GLY A 33 2.46 3.85 9.82
CA GLY A 33 3.85 3.61 9.46
C GLY A 33 3.96 3.20 8.01
N ILE A 34 5.15 3.41 7.46
CA ILE A 34 5.44 3.01 6.10
C ILE A 34 6.93 2.71 5.98
N ASN A 35 7.24 1.66 5.25
CA ASN A 35 8.61 1.28 4.95
C ASN A 35 8.67 0.84 3.50
N ALA A 36 9.42 1.55 2.68
CA ALA A 36 9.54 1.25 1.26
C ALA A 36 10.97 0.81 0.96
N LYS A 37 11.09 -0.31 0.27
CA LYS A 37 12.37 -0.86 -0.15
C LYS A 37 12.40 -0.99 -1.66
N VAL A 38 13.50 -0.57 -2.25
CA VAL A 38 13.73 -0.66 -3.69
C VAL A 38 14.64 -1.84 -3.99
N ASN A 39 14.22 -2.66 -4.93
CA ASN A 39 15.07 -3.74 -5.42
C ASN A 39 15.77 -3.27 -6.70
N THR A 40 17.06 -2.98 -6.60
CA THR A 40 17.82 -2.35 -7.68
C THR A 40 17.95 -3.22 -8.94
N GLY A 41 17.76 -4.53 -8.82
CA GLY A 41 17.93 -5.43 -9.96
C GLY A 41 16.69 -5.62 -10.81
N THR A 42 15.49 -5.38 -10.25
CA THR A 42 14.23 -5.73 -10.90
C THR A 42 13.30 -4.56 -11.15
N HIS A 43 13.63 -3.39 -10.63
CA HIS A 43 12.75 -2.20 -10.64
C HIS A 43 11.40 -2.44 -9.94
N VAL A 44 11.32 -3.44 -9.08
CA VAL A 44 10.15 -3.72 -8.27
C VAL A 44 10.47 -3.31 -6.83
N GLY A 45 9.62 -2.51 -6.26
CA GLY A 45 9.72 -2.12 -4.86
C GLY A 45 8.76 -2.90 -3.98
N THR A 46 9.10 -3.02 -2.71
CA THR A 46 8.23 -3.59 -1.70
C THR A 46 7.90 -2.50 -0.70
N ILE A 47 6.61 -2.31 -0.45
CA ILE A 47 6.12 -1.29 0.47
C ILE A 47 5.38 -1.98 1.60
N GLU A 48 5.86 -1.78 2.82
CA GLU A 48 5.16 -2.23 4.01
C GLU A 48 4.37 -1.05 4.55
N LEU A 49 3.05 -1.18 4.55
CA LEU A 49 2.15 -0.10 4.94
C LEU A 49 1.37 -0.52 6.17
N MET A 50 1.50 0.26 7.23
CA MET A 50 0.75 0.02 8.46
C MET A 50 -0.35 1.05 8.57
N VAL A 51 -1.59 0.57 8.72
CA VAL A 51 -2.76 1.43 8.75
C VAL A 51 -3.66 1.09 9.93
N ARG A 52 -4.46 2.07 10.32
CA ARG A 52 -5.45 1.91 11.38
C ARG A 52 -6.80 2.40 10.86
N SER A 53 -7.84 1.60 11.08
CA SER A 53 -9.18 1.99 10.65
C SER A 53 -10.23 1.12 11.32
N GLU A 54 -11.45 1.63 11.32
CA GLU A 54 -12.63 0.83 11.68
C GLU A 54 -13.28 0.22 10.45
N ARG A 55 -12.84 0.62 9.27
CA ARG A 55 -13.35 0.08 8.00
C ARG A 55 -12.71 -1.26 7.68
N PRO A 56 -13.42 -2.13 6.94
CA PRO A 56 -12.83 -3.40 6.50
C PRO A 56 -11.60 -3.17 5.63
N ILE A 57 -10.54 -3.94 5.88
CA ILE A 57 -9.29 -3.79 5.13
C ILE A 57 -9.46 -4.11 3.66
N GLU A 58 -10.44 -4.94 3.31
CA GLU A 58 -10.72 -5.34 1.93
C GLU A 58 -11.04 -4.14 1.05
N LEU A 59 -11.65 -3.10 1.62
CA LEU A 59 -11.94 -1.87 0.88
C LEU A 59 -10.65 -1.23 0.37
N LEU A 60 -9.62 -1.23 1.20
CA LEU A 60 -8.33 -0.66 0.83
C LEU A 60 -7.60 -1.56 -0.16
N VAL A 61 -7.57 -2.86 0.10
CA VAL A 61 -6.90 -3.83 -0.76
C VAL A 61 -7.47 -3.75 -2.18
N ASP A 62 -8.79 -3.71 -2.31
CA ASP A 62 -9.44 -3.62 -3.63
C ASP A 62 -9.05 -2.34 -4.36
N GLN A 63 -8.96 -1.23 -3.66
CA GLN A 63 -8.60 0.04 -4.28
C GLN A 63 -7.14 0.08 -4.72
N ILE A 64 -6.25 -0.46 -3.91
CA ILE A 64 -4.83 -0.52 -4.27
C ILE A 64 -4.63 -1.44 -5.48
N ASN A 65 -5.32 -2.57 -5.52
CA ASN A 65 -5.21 -3.50 -6.64
C ASN A 65 -5.66 -2.89 -7.98
N LYS A 66 -6.47 -1.85 -7.95
CA LYS A 66 -6.93 -1.16 -9.16
C LYS A 66 -5.91 -0.16 -9.69
N LEU A 67 -4.90 0.16 -8.92
CA LEU A 67 -3.87 1.10 -9.35
C LEU A 67 -2.96 0.45 -10.39
N ILE A 68 -2.53 1.26 -11.37
CA ILE A 68 -1.55 0.83 -12.36
C ILE A 68 -0.23 0.57 -11.65
N ASP A 69 0.53 -0.39 -12.16
CA ASP A 69 1.87 -0.73 -11.67
C ASP A 69 1.91 -1.49 -10.34
N ILE A 70 0.76 -1.89 -9.81
CA ILE A 70 0.71 -2.76 -8.64
C ILE A 70 0.84 -4.22 -9.10
N LYS A 71 1.78 -4.93 -8.48
CA LYS A 71 2.01 -6.35 -8.79
C LYS A 71 1.26 -7.26 -7.83
N GLU A 72 1.27 -6.93 -6.54
CA GLU A 72 0.67 -7.77 -5.53
C GLU A 72 0.36 -6.96 -4.28
N VAL A 73 -0.75 -7.24 -3.63
CA VAL A 73 -1.10 -6.70 -2.31
C VAL A 73 -1.41 -7.87 -1.39
N LYS A 74 -0.75 -7.89 -0.25
CA LYS A 74 -0.92 -8.95 0.73
C LYS A 74 -1.22 -8.34 2.10
N VAL A 75 -2.23 -8.89 2.78
CA VAL A 75 -2.53 -8.51 4.17
C VAL A 75 -1.76 -9.45 5.08
N ASP A 76 -0.95 -8.88 5.93
CA ASP A 76 -0.13 -9.64 6.88
C ASP A 76 -0.85 -9.93 8.20
#